data_e77b18a71f2f619d106ac1dab3874551
#
_entry.id   e77b18a71f2f619d106ac1dab3874551
#
_cell.length_a   1.000
_cell.length_b   1.000
_cell.length_c   1.000
_cell.angle_alpha   90.00
_cell.angle_beta   90.00
_cell.angle_gamma   90.00
#
_symmetry.space_group_name_H-M   'P 1'
#
loop_
_entity.id
_entity.type
_entity.pdbx_description
1 polymer ?
#
loop_
_entity_poly.entity_id
_entity_poly.type
_entity_poly.pdbx_seq_one_letter_code
_entity_poly.pdbx_strand_id
1 'polypeptide(L)'
;MAPTDFYDDDDLYDGNDYEEDQEEELSPEDKQAMEEGTADVQKALGANASKVTVKQIQEALWHYYYDVEKSAAYLTKTFIAPPPPKPAPRKAPETGKKTTAPVKAASTVVKKDKNVDTVFKDADVANGVSNLRVSDAPPPKSKGLDVAKEYEKRKSKKSISFVVVGHVDAGKSTLMGRLLLELKYVQERTVDRYRRQAEKTGKQSFALAWVMDQRTEERERGVTIDIATNHFETPNTNFTILDAPGHRDFVPNMIAGASQADFAVLVVDANTGAYEKGLKGQTREHVLLLRSLGVQRLIVAVNKLDMVGWSKDRFDEISQQVMGFLTGLGFQSKLVSFIPISGLNGDNIAKKTEDASATWYQGPTLLASLEDSEPSSARAITKPFRMSISEVFRSQQQGTTTLAGRIDAGNIQIGDAVIVQPSGERAYIKSIMVDTEAQEWAVAGQSVTIALTDIDPVHIRVGDIVCSTVDPISVGDTFTLKAMAFEHLMPMPVDLHRGRLHAAGQIESIPATLDKATGEVIKKKPKVVQPGSVARVTIKLGTKVPLEKGQRVVLRSGGETVAAGLLE
;
A
#
# COMPACT_ATOMS: atom_id res chain seq x y z
N MET A 1 -45.97 -4.49 -58.59
CA MET A 1 -47.19 -4.20 -57.83
C MET A 1 -46.78 -3.90 -56.42
N ALA A 2 -46.77 -2.63 -56.05
CA ALA A 2 -46.70 -2.14 -54.67
C ALA A 2 -48.08 -2.37 -54.01
N PRO A 3 -48.30 -2.08 -52.70
CA PRO A 3 -47.92 -0.84 -52.00
C PRO A 3 -47.22 -1.11 -50.63
N THR A 4 -46.32 -0.25 -50.18
CA THR A 4 -46.47 0.96 -49.33
C THR A 4 -47.38 0.79 -48.12
N ASP A 5 -46.80 0.89 -46.94
CA ASP A 5 -47.38 1.74 -45.89
C ASP A 5 -46.29 2.21 -44.93
N PHE A 6 -46.16 3.53 -44.86
CA PHE A 6 -45.49 4.38 -43.88
C PHE A 6 -46.29 4.37 -42.58
N TYR A 7 -45.63 4.26 -41.44
CA TYR A 7 -46.06 4.94 -40.21
C TYR A 7 -44.88 5.66 -39.59
N ASP A 8 -44.95 6.99 -39.62
CA ASP A 8 -44.34 7.92 -38.72
C ASP A 8 -44.97 7.74 -37.32
N ASP A 9 -44.17 7.66 -36.31
CA ASP A 9 -44.57 8.09 -34.97
C ASP A 9 -43.36 8.75 -34.30
N ASP A 10 -43.36 10.08 -34.35
CA ASP A 10 -42.68 10.96 -33.43
C ASP A 10 -43.28 10.78 -32.03
N ASP A 11 -42.56 10.18 -31.12
CA ASP A 11 -42.82 10.33 -29.71
C ASP A 11 -41.61 10.86 -28.98
N LEU A 12 -41.76 12.11 -28.61
CA LEU A 12 -41.04 12.90 -27.63
C LEU A 12 -40.73 12.09 -26.38
N TYR A 13 -39.46 11.77 -26.16
CA TYR A 13 -38.97 11.39 -24.83
C TYR A 13 -38.47 12.66 -24.12
N ASP A 14 -39.39 13.27 -23.38
CA ASP A 14 -39.13 14.13 -22.25
C ASP A 14 -39.04 13.17 -21.02
N GLY A 15 -37.90 13.11 -20.37
CA GLY A 15 -37.71 12.21 -19.23
C GLY A 15 -36.37 12.48 -18.58
N ASN A 16 -36.31 13.52 -17.76
CA ASN A 16 -35.40 13.64 -16.64
C ASN A 16 -35.67 12.48 -15.68
N ASP A 17 -34.92 11.40 -15.81
CA ASP A 17 -34.70 10.47 -14.72
C ASP A 17 -33.27 10.70 -14.17
N TYR A 18 -33.18 11.64 -13.22
CA TYR A 18 -32.16 11.56 -12.19
C TYR A 18 -32.52 10.33 -11.34
N GLU A 19 -31.79 9.22 -11.53
CA GLU A 19 -31.76 8.16 -10.53
C GLU A 19 -31.23 8.78 -9.25
N GLU A 20 -32.14 9.05 -8.32
CA GLU A 20 -31.85 9.29 -6.92
C GLU A 20 -31.00 8.11 -6.43
N ASP A 21 -29.83 8.43 -5.86
CA ASP A 21 -29.04 7.52 -5.05
C ASP A 21 -30.02 6.80 -4.08
N GLN A 22 -30.30 5.53 -4.32
CA GLN A 22 -30.96 4.69 -3.35
C GLN A 22 -30.03 4.59 -2.16
N GLU A 23 -30.28 5.42 -1.14
CA GLU A 23 -29.75 5.24 0.19
C GLU A 23 -30.04 3.77 0.56
N GLU A 24 -28.99 2.98 0.85
CA GLU A 24 -29.14 1.61 1.33
C GLU A 24 -30.10 1.65 2.53
N GLU A 25 -31.29 1.11 2.36
CA GLU A 25 -32.26 1.06 3.46
C GLU A 25 -31.68 0.21 4.59
N LEU A 26 -31.41 0.87 5.72
CA LEU A 26 -30.98 0.23 6.96
C LEU A 26 -31.95 -0.91 7.31
N SER A 27 -31.43 -2.00 7.84
CA SER A 27 -32.25 -3.09 8.34
C SER A 27 -33.24 -2.57 9.40
N PRO A 28 -34.40 -3.23 9.59
CA PRO A 28 -35.36 -2.79 10.62
C PRO A 28 -34.72 -2.72 12.03
N GLU A 29 -33.79 -3.62 12.33
CA GLU A 29 -33.04 -3.65 13.59
C GLU A 29 -32.08 -2.48 13.71
N ASP A 30 -31.36 -2.13 12.65
CA ASP A 30 -30.46 -0.98 12.60
C ASP A 30 -31.22 0.35 12.67
N LYS A 31 -32.40 0.44 12.03
CA LYS A 31 -33.27 1.63 12.14
C LYS A 31 -33.70 1.86 13.58
N GLN A 32 -34.12 0.81 14.29
CA GLN A 32 -34.52 0.91 15.69
C GLN A 32 -33.33 1.26 16.58
N ALA A 33 -32.17 0.62 16.41
CA ALA A 33 -30.95 0.92 17.17
C ALA A 33 -30.46 2.35 16.92
N MET A 34 -30.62 2.88 15.71
CA MET A 34 -30.27 4.26 15.37
C MET A 34 -31.21 5.28 16.04
N GLU A 35 -32.52 5.00 16.11
CA GLU A 35 -33.48 5.87 16.76
C GLU A 35 -33.28 5.90 18.28
N GLU A 36 -33.16 4.72 18.92
CA GLU A 36 -32.91 4.60 20.36
C GLU A 36 -31.56 5.21 20.74
N GLY A 37 -30.49 4.92 20.00
CA GLY A 37 -29.16 5.47 20.20
C GLY A 37 -29.12 6.99 20.04
N THR A 38 -29.87 7.54 19.07
CA THR A 38 -29.96 9.00 18.86
C THR A 38 -30.57 9.69 20.08
N ALA A 39 -31.65 9.13 20.63
CA ALA A 39 -32.30 9.67 21.83
C ALA A 39 -31.38 9.59 23.06
N ASP A 40 -30.66 8.50 23.24
CA ASP A 40 -29.73 8.31 24.35
C ASP A 40 -28.48 9.22 24.25
N VAL A 41 -27.93 9.43 23.06
CA VAL A 41 -26.82 10.41 22.83
C VAL A 41 -27.31 11.82 23.13
N GLN A 42 -28.50 12.22 22.70
CA GLN A 42 -29.08 13.52 23.01
C GLN A 42 -29.22 13.72 24.52
N LYS A 43 -29.67 12.69 25.22
CA LYS A 43 -29.81 12.69 26.69
C LYS A 43 -28.42 12.78 27.37
N ALA A 44 -27.42 12.08 26.89
CA ALA A 44 -26.06 12.12 27.40
C ALA A 44 -25.39 13.50 27.19
N LEU A 45 -25.65 14.17 26.06
CA LEU A 45 -25.18 15.51 25.76
C LEU A 45 -25.90 16.62 26.57
N GLY A 46 -27.10 16.37 27.10
CA GLY A 46 -27.89 17.26 27.93
C GLY A 46 -28.09 18.64 27.29
N ALA A 47 -27.75 19.70 27.99
CA ALA A 47 -27.91 21.09 27.51
C ALA A 47 -27.09 21.40 26.23
N ASN A 48 -26.10 20.58 25.88
CA ASN A 48 -25.29 20.77 24.69
C ASN A 48 -25.83 20.04 23.44
N ALA A 49 -26.90 19.26 23.56
CA ALA A 49 -27.52 18.55 22.45
C ALA A 49 -27.95 19.50 21.31
N SER A 50 -28.32 20.75 21.63
CA SER A 50 -28.69 21.77 20.65
C SER A 50 -27.53 22.26 19.76
N LYS A 51 -26.28 21.94 20.10
CA LYS A 51 -25.08 22.34 19.34
C LYS A 51 -24.69 21.30 18.27
N VAL A 52 -25.38 20.18 18.22
CA VAL A 52 -25.10 19.05 17.32
C VAL A 52 -26.37 18.69 16.56
N THR A 53 -26.26 18.45 15.26
CA THR A 53 -27.42 18.05 14.45
C THR A 53 -27.71 16.56 14.62
N VAL A 54 -28.97 16.15 14.40
CA VAL A 54 -29.37 14.74 14.41
C VAL A 54 -28.51 13.91 13.46
N LYS A 55 -28.21 14.42 12.28
CA LYS A 55 -27.35 13.77 11.29
C LYS A 55 -25.93 13.50 11.84
N GLN A 56 -25.32 14.46 12.53
CA GLN A 56 -24.01 14.28 13.17
C GLN A 56 -24.06 13.24 14.31
N ILE A 57 -25.17 13.15 15.03
CA ILE A 57 -25.37 12.11 16.06
C ILE A 57 -25.47 10.74 15.40
N GLN A 58 -26.24 10.62 14.32
CA GLN A 58 -26.40 9.37 13.57
C GLN A 58 -25.09 8.93 12.92
N GLU A 59 -24.32 9.85 12.33
CA GLU A 59 -22.98 9.58 11.81
C GLU A 59 -22.02 9.10 12.91
N ALA A 60 -22.07 9.70 14.09
CA ALA A 60 -21.26 9.27 15.23
C ALA A 60 -21.68 7.88 15.74
N LEU A 61 -22.98 7.62 15.85
CA LEU A 61 -23.51 6.32 16.25
C LEU A 61 -23.13 5.24 15.25
N TRP A 62 -23.27 5.51 13.96
CA TRP A 62 -22.83 4.60 12.90
C TRP A 62 -21.34 4.31 12.99
N HIS A 63 -20.53 5.36 13.21
CA HIS A 63 -19.08 5.26 13.33
C HIS A 63 -18.62 4.46 14.56
N TYR A 64 -19.36 4.57 15.68
CA TYR A 64 -19.04 3.88 16.93
C TYR A 64 -19.96 2.68 17.22
N TYR A 65 -20.60 2.12 16.18
CA TYR A 65 -21.43 0.92 16.29
C TYR A 65 -22.50 1.01 17.39
N TYR A 66 -23.26 2.11 17.39
CA TYR A 66 -24.31 2.42 18.34
C TYR A 66 -23.86 2.58 19.82
N ASP A 67 -22.54 2.72 20.07
CA ASP A 67 -22.00 3.01 21.40
C ASP A 67 -22.29 4.47 21.77
N VAL A 68 -23.26 4.65 22.66
CA VAL A 68 -23.76 5.96 23.08
C VAL A 68 -22.69 6.79 23.80
N GLU A 69 -21.87 6.17 24.66
CA GLU A 69 -20.84 6.88 25.44
C GLU A 69 -19.71 7.40 24.55
N LYS A 70 -19.23 6.57 23.63
CA LYS A 70 -18.16 6.97 22.68
C LYS A 70 -18.65 8.02 21.71
N SER A 71 -19.88 7.88 21.21
CA SER A 71 -20.50 8.86 20.31
C SER A 71 -20.67 10.22 20.99
N ALA A 72 -21.18 10.25 22.23
CA ALA A 72 -21.32 11.48 23.00
C ALA A 72 -19.97 12.14 23.35
N ALA A 73 -18.94 11.36 23.70
CA ALA A 73 -17.59 11.84 23.95
C ALA A 73 -16.94 12.44 22.70
N TYR A 74 -17.09 11.79 21.55
CA TYR A 74 -16.62 12.30 20.26
C TYR A 74 -17.29 13.62 19.88
N LEU A 75 -18.61 13.69 19.96
CA LEU A 75 -19.38 14.88 19.64
C LEU A 75 -19.03 16.05 20.58
N THR A 76 -18.83 15.76 21.86
CA THR A 76 -18.40 16.75 22.85
C THR A 76 -17.01 17.32 22.50
N LYS A 77 -16.06 16.46 22.15
CA LYS A 77 -14.69 16.86 21.81
C LYS A 77 -14.61 17.63 20.50
N THR A 78 -15.42 17.25 19.51
CA THR A 78 -15.29 17.73 18.12
C THR A 78 -16.13 18.99 17.87
N PHE A 79 -17.33 19.08 18.43
CA PHE A 79 -18.29 20.14 18.13
C PHE A 79 -18.65 21.05 19.32
N ILE A 80 -18.40 20.62 20.56
CA ILE A 80 -18.81 21.32 21.75
C ILE A 80 -17.63 21.94 22.50
N ALA A 81 -16.50 21.26 22.61
CA ALA A 81 -15.30 21.76 23.28
C ALA A 81 -14.68 22.93 22.50
N PRO A 82 -14.22 24.00 23.15
CA PRO A 82 -13.47 25.07 22.49
C PRO A 82 -12.15 24.49 21.93
N PRO A 83 -11.69 24.97 20.75
CA PRO A 83 -10.43 24.52 20.19
C PRO A 83 -9.28 24.76 21.16
N PRO A 84 -8.30 23.85 21.28
CA PRO A 84 -7.17 24.02 22.18
C PRO A 84 -6.44 25.32 21.85
N PRO A 85 -6.00 26.13 22.85
CA PRO A 85 -5.33 27.39 22.62
C PRO A 85 -4.04 27.17 21.83
N LYS A 86 -3.83 27.94 20.75
CA LYS A 86 -2.58 27.94 19.97
C LYS A 86 -1.42 28.22 20.93
N PRO A 87 -0.30 27.49 20.86
CA PRO A 87 0.85 27.76 21.70
C PRO A 87 1.34 29.18 21.45
N ALA A 88 1.41 29.97 22.53
CA ALA A 88 1.92 31.34 22.52
C ALA A 88 3.43 31.35 22.17
N PRO A 89 3.93 32.36 21.45
CA PRO A 89 5.35 32.47 21.12
C PRO A 89 6.16 32.64 22.41
N ARG A 90 7.18 31.80 22.60
CA ARG A 90 8.13 31.86 23.70
C ARG A 90 8.86 33.19 23.67
N LYS A 91 8.68 34.03 24.67
CA LYS A 91 9.52 35.19 24.95
C LYS A 91 10.85 34.72 25.55
N ALA A 92 11.93 35.34 25.11
CA ALA A 92 13.27 35.15 25.63
C ALA A 92 13.37 35.53 27.11
N PRO A 93 14.24 34.93 27.94
CA PRO A 93 14.37 35.24 29.34
C PRO A 93 15.20 36.51 29.54
N GLU A 94 14.64 37.48 30.26
CA GLU A 94 15.34 38.62 30.84
C GLU A 94 16.11 38.23 32.10
N THR A 95 17.30 38.76 32.19
CA THR A 95 18.26 38.68 33.28
C THR A 95 17.84 39.48 34.48
N GLY A 96 17.99 38.95 35.71
CA GLY A 96 17.82 39.79 36.92
C GLY A 96 18.01 39.11 38.28
N LYS A 97 19.25 39.09 38.75
CA LYS A 97 19.80 39.30 40.10
C LYS A 97 19.33 38.49 41.34
N LYS A 98 20.33 37.75 41.85
CA LYS A 98 20.88 37.68 43.25
C LYS A 98 19.95 37.41 44.42
N THR A 99 20.29 36.34 45.20
CA THR A 99 20.88 36.45 46.56
C THR A 99 21.33 35.06 47.08
N THR A 100 22.60 35.01 47.44
CA THR A 100 23.31 34.47 48.63
C THR A 100 22.88 33.12 49.24
N ALA A 101 23.65 32.12 49.16
CA ALA A 101 24.82 31.53 49.84
C ALA A 101 24.44 30.64 51.07
N PRO A 102 25.31 29.83 51.68
CA PRO A 102 26.33 28.93 51.20
C PRO A 102 26.29 27.51 51.88
N VAL A 103 27.14 26.56 51.51
CA VAL A 103 27.95 25.69 52.42
C VAL A 103 28.78 24.65 51.62
N LYS A 104 30.11 24.83 51.74
CA LYS A 104 31.28 23.95 51.97
C LYS A 104 31.39 22.63 51.18
N ALA A 105 32.36 22.46 50.41
CA ALA A 105 33.82 22.29 50.55
C ALA A 105 34.24 20.79 50.54
N ALA A 106 35.04 20.42 49.58
CA ALA A 106 36.30 19.73 49.84
C ALA A 106 37.19 19.72 48.57
N SER A 107 38.37 20.17 48.77
CA SER A 107 39.52 20.35 47.92
C SER A 107 40.19 19.04 47.52
N THR A 108 40.81 18.99 46.32
CA THR A 108 42.19 18.57 46.23
C THR A 108 42.88 19.17 45.01
N VAL A 109 44.03 19.76 45.29
CA VAL A 109 45.00 20.46 44.51
C VAL A 109 45.85 19.47 43.70
N VAL A 110 46.37 19.82 42.50
CA VAL A 110 47.77 19.81 42.14
C VAL A 110 48.03 20.39 40.74
N LYS A 111 48.71 21.50 40.74
CA LYS A 111 49.86 22.07 40.00
C LYS A 111 49.79 22.36 38.49
N LYS A 112 50.06 23.61 38.30
CA LYS A 112 50.61 24.42 37.21
C LYS A 112 51.66 23.74 36.35
N ASP A 113 51.64 24.01 35.04
CA ASP A 113 52.78 24.70 34.42
C ASP A 113 52.40 25.59 33.21
N LYS A 114 53.30 26.49 32.91
CA LYS A 114 53.17 27.81 32.29
C LYS A 114 53.23 27.84 30.76
N ASN A 115 52.64 28.93 30.24
CA ASN A 115 52.99 29.72 29.06
C ASN A 115 52.80 29.15 27.66
N VAL A 116 51.96 29.81 26.85
CA VAL A 116 52.40 30.82 25.88
C VAL A 116 51.18 31.60 25.39
N ASP A 117 51.27 32.95 25.44
CA ASP A 117 50.36 33.90 24.81
C ASP A 117 50.41 33.77 23.28
N THR A 118 49.23 33.61 22.66
CA THR A 118 49.02 34.05 21.28
C THR A 118 47.63 34.62 21.13
N VAL A 119 47.59 35.88 20.79
CA VAL A 119 46.45 36.70 20.46
C VAL A 119 45.72 36.11 19.24
N PHE A 120 44.50 35.67 19.39
CA PHE A 120 43.61 35.37 18.26
C PHE A 120 42.48 36.41 18.19
N LYS A 121 42.38 36.98 16.98
CA LYS A 121 41.38 37.97 16.60
C LYS A 121 39.98 37.37 16.51
N ASP A 122 38.98 38.14 16.94
CA ASP A 122 37.53 37.81 17.02
C ASP A 122 36.81 37.59 15.67
N ALA A 123 37.42 36.96 14.66
CA ALA A 123 36.78 36.74 13.37
C ALA A 123 36.49 35.26 13.04
N ASP A 124 36.96 34.27 13.83
CA ASP A 124 36.90 32.85 13.48
C ASP A 124 35.92 32.00 14.35
N VAL A 125 35.17 32.62 15.24
CA VAL A 125 34.28 31.89 16.13
C VAL A 125 32.88 31.59 15.51
N ALA A 126 32.52 32.31 14.44
CA ALA A 126 31.21 32.13 13.79
C ALA A 126 31.15 30.96 12.80
N ASN A 127 32.26 30.42 12.32
CA ASN A 127 32.32 29.31 11.34
C ASN A 127 32.66 27.94 11.92
N GLY A 128 32.93 27.85 13.23
CA GLY A 128 33.35 26.60 13.86
C GLY A 128 32.25 25.74 14.46
N VAL A 129 30.99 26.24 14.57
CA VAL A 129 29.92 25.53 15.25
C VAL A 129 28.99 24.74 14.31
N SER A 130 29.13 24.96 12.98
CA SER A 130 28.30 24.27 11.99
C SER A 130 28.79 22.87 11.57
N ASN A 131 29.92 22.37 12.09
CA ASN A 131 30.52 21.10 11.67
C ASN A 131 30.83 20.08 12.77
N LEU A 132 30.22 20.19 13.93
CA LEU A 132 30.27 19.11 14.93
C LEU A 132 29.18 18.09 14.62
N ARG A 133 29.39 17.25 13.62
CA ARG A 133 28.69 15.98 13.45
C ARG A 133 29.39 14.94 14.33
N VAL A 134 28.65 14.48 15.33
CA VAL A 134 29.14 13.42 16.23
C VAL A 134 28.97 12.07 15.52
N SER A 135 30.02 11.62 14.82
CA SER A 135 30.25 10.20 14.57
C SER A 135 31.74 9.96 14.31
N ASP A 136 32.42 9.44 15.34
CA ASP A 136 33.86 9.16 15.32
C ASP A 136 34.25 7.84 14.63
N ALA A 137 33.33 7.14 13.95
CA ALA A 137 33.64 5.92 13.23
C ALA A 137 33.82 6.22 11.73
N PRO A 138 34.96 5.85 11.11
CA PRO A 138 35.10 5.99 9.67
C PRO A 138 34.01 5.22 8.94
N PRO A 139 33.48 5.77 7.80
CA PRO A 139 32.45 5.07 7.05
C PRO A 139 32.90 3.66 6.67
N PRO A 140 32.00 2.67 6.67
CA PRO A 140 32.35 1.31 6.30
C PRO A 140 32.90 1.32 4.86
N LYS A 141 34.02 0.63 4.64
CA LYS A 141 34.61 0.53 3.30
C LYS A 141 33.84 -0.46 2.46
N SER A 142 33.40 -0.05 1.27
CA SER A 142 32.85 -0.96 0.27
C SER A 142 33.89 -2.01 -0.13
N LYS A 143 33.45 -3.28 -0.25
CA LYS A 143 34.29 -4.39 -0.70
C LYS A 143 34.57 -4.34 -2.21
N GLY A 144 33.84 -3.52 -2.96
CA GLY A 144 33.98 -3.38 -4.42
C GLY A 144 33.68 -4.68 -5.18
N LEU A 145 32.75 -5.49 -4.67
CA LEU A 145 32.34 -6.75 -5.29
C LEU A 145 31.58 -6.46 -6.58
N ASP A 146 31.80 -7.26 -7.63
CA ASP A 146 30.91 -7.32 -8.79
C ASP A 146 29.66 -8.15 -8.40
N VAL A 147 28.70 -7.46 -7.76
CA VAL A 147 27.51 -8.08 -7.18
C VAL A 147 26.69 -8.84 -8.25
N ALA A 148 26.68 -8.37 -9.50
CA ALA A 148 25.97 -9.05 -10.58
C ALA A 148 26.58 -10.44 -10.86
N LYS A 149 27.90 -10.52 -10.93
CA LYS A 149 28.60 -11.82 -11.11
C LYS A 149 28.50 -12.72 -9.87
N GLU A 150 28.54 -12.14 -8.67
CA GLU A 150 28.37 -12.92 -7.44
C GLU A 150 26.95 -13.49 -7.33
N TYR A 151 25.94 -12.72 -7.76
CA TYR A 151 24.55 -13.19 -7.81
C TYR A 151 24.38 -14.35 -8.81
N GLU A 152 25.01 -14.26 -10.01
CA GLU A 152 24.96 -15.34 -11.01
C GLU A 152 25.67 -16.63 -10.54
N LYS A 153 26.79 -16.49 -9.81
CA LYS A 153 27.51 -17.65 -9.24
C LYS A 153 26.76 -18.31 -8.10
N ARG A 154 26.05 -17.53 -7.31
CA ARG A 154 25.25 -18.03 -6.21
C ARG A 154 24.01 -18.69 -6.78
N LYS A 155 23.88 -20.01 -6.70
CA LYS A 155 22.60 -20.71 -6.93
C LYS A 155 21.62 -20.34 -5.81
N SER A 156 21.27 -19.06 -5.69
CA SER A 156 20.30 -18.61 -4.70
C SER A 156 18.90 -19.05 -5.12
N LYS A 157 18.06 -19.34 -4.14
CA LYS A 157 16.63 -19.55 -4.35
C LYS A 157 16.05 -18.38 -5.13
N LYS A 158 15.07 -18.63 -5.99
CA LYS A 158 14.29 -17.55 -6.62
C LYS A 158 13.61 -16.76 -5.48
N SER A 159 13.57 -15.45 -5.59
CA SER A 159 12.82 -14.60 -4.68
C SER A 159 11.63 -14.00 -5.45
N ILE A 160 10.43 -14.24 -5.03
CA ILE A 160 9.19 -13.89 -5.74
C ILE A 160 8.25 -13.20 -4.77
N SER A 161 7.67 -12.07 -5.19
CA SER A 161 6.64 -11.37 -4.43
C SER A 161 5.30 -11.47 -5.15
N PHE A 162 4.23 -11.75 -4.43
CA PHE A 162 2.89 -11.74 -5.01
C PHE A 162 1.90 -11.02 -4.11
N VAL A 163 0.95 -10.34 -4.74
CA VAL A 163 -0.12 -9.64 -4.04
C VAL A 163 -1.41 -10.46 -4.08
N VAL A 164 -2.12 -10.49 -2.96
CA VAL A 164 -3.41 -11.17 -2.86
C VAL A 164 -4.50 -10.11 -2.90
N VAL A 165 -5.41 -10.24 -3.87
CA VAL A 165 -6.51 -9.31 -4.09
C VAL A 165 -7.83 -10.04 -4.25
N GLY A 166 -8.93 -9.33 -4.10
CA GLY A 166 -10.29 -9.86 -4.24
C GLY A 166 -11.25 -9.06 -3.39
N HIS A 167 -12.53 -9.35 -3.54
CA HIS A 167 -13.58 -8.68 -2.79
C HIS A 167 -13.43 -8.87 -1.27
N VAL A 168 -14.06 -7.99 -0.50
CA VAL A 168 -14.24 -8.20 0.95
C VAL A 168 -14.93 -9.57 1.14
N ASP A 169 -14.57 -10.31 2.19
CA ASP A 169 -15.09 -11.64 2.52
C ASP A 169 -14.83 -12.77 1.53
N ALA A 170 -14.06 -12.54 0.44
CA ALA A 170 -13.62 -13.61 -0.45
C ALA A 170 -12.67 -14.63 0.21
N GLY A 171 -12.15 -14.31 1.42
CA GLY A 171 -11.28 -15.18 2.20
C GLY A 171 -9.80 -15.04 1.91
N LYS A 172 -9.32 -13.87 1.48
CA LYS A 172 -7.90 -13.59 1.18
C LYS A 172 -6.97 -13.91 2.34
N SER A 173 -7.12 -13.23 3.46
CA SER A 173 -6.27 -13.38 4.64
C SER A 173 -6.42 -14.78 5.27
N THR A 174 -7.63 -15.36 5.23
CA THR A 174 -7.87 -16.76 5.66
C THR A 174 -7.08 -17.75 4.82
N LEU A 175 -7.08 -17.58 3.48
CA LEU A 175 -6.32 -18.42 2.55
C LEU A 175 -4.83 -18.34 2.82
N MET A 176 -4.29 -17.13 3.00
CA MET A 176 -2.87 -16.94 3.28
C MET A 176 -2.48 -17.49 4.65
N GLY A 177 -3.30 -17.26 5.68
CA GLY A 177 -3.10 -17.85 6.99
C GLY A 177 -3.11 -19.38 6.97
N ARG A 178 -3.99 -19.99 6.14
CA ARG A 178 -4.01 -21.44 5.91
C ARG A 178 -2.74 -21.92 5.21
N LEU A 179 -2.29 -21.24 4.16
CA LEU A 179 -1.05 -21.56 3.46
C LEU A 179 0.15 -21.56 4.41
N LEU A 180 0.31 -20.53 5.24
CA LEU A 180 1.38 -20.42 6.21
C LEU A 180 1.32 -21.52 7.30
N LEU A 181 0.11 -21.92 7.71
CA LEU A 181 -0.10 -23.01 8.66
C LEU A 181 0.32 -24.36 8.05
N GLU A 182 -0.10 -24.68 6.82
CA GLU A 182 0.23 -25.94 6.15
C GLU A 182 1.73 -26.07 5.86
N LEU A 183 2.38 -24.95 5.55
CA LEU A 183 3.83 -24.87 5.37
C LEU A 183 4.59 -24.82 6.70
N LYS A 184 3.90 -24.86 7.84
CA LYS A 184 4.46 -24.84 9.22
C LYS A 184 5.23 -23.57 9.59
N TYR A 185 5.01 -22.46 8.86
CA TYR A 185 5.52 -21.14 9.24
C TYR A 185 4.78 -20.57 10.44
N VAL A 186 3.54 -20.99 10.64
CA VAL A 186 2.75 -20.68 11.82
C VAL A 186 2.45 -21.99 12.57
N GLN A 187 2.65 -21.97 13.88
CA GLN A 187 2.37 -23.13 14.73
C GLN A 187 0.86 -23.28 14.94
N GLU A 188 0.37 -24.51 14.96
CA GLU A 188 -1.04 -24.82 15.27
C GLU A 188 -1.49 -24.21 16.60
N ARG A 189 -0.64 -24.23 17.62
CA ARG A 189 -0.90 -23.61 18.93
C ARG A 189 -1.21 -22.12 18.83
N THR A 190 -0.61 -21.41 17.87
CA THR A 190 -0.89 -19.98 17.63
C THR A 190 -2.28 -19.80 17.04
N VAL A 191 -2.64 -20.61 16.05
CA VAL A 191 -3.97 -20.61 15.45
C VAL A 191 -5.04 -21.02 16.48
N ASP A 192 -4.79 -22.02 17.33
CA ASP A 192 -5.71 -22.42 18.40
C ASP A 192 -5.90 -21.30 19.43
N ARG A 193 -4.85 -20.56 19.75
CA ARG A 193 -4.99 -19.37 20.60
C ARG A 193 -5.87 -18.31 19.94
N TYR A 194 -5.68 -18.04 18.66
CA TYR A 194 -6.54 -17.11 17.91
C TYR A 194 -7.97 -17.62 17.80
N ARG A 195 -8.19 -18.93 17.59
CA ARG A 195 -9.53 -19.53 17.57
C ARG A 195 -10.26 -19.31 18.89
N ARG A 196 -9.61 -19.56 20.03
CA ARG A 196 -10.19 -19.30 21.36
C ARG A 196 -10.48 -17.82 21.61
N GLN A 197 -9.65 -16.93 21.08
CA GLN A 197 -9.89 -15.49 21.18
C GLN A 197 -11.06 -15.07 20.28
N ALA A 198 -11.09 -15.57 19.05
CA ALA A 198 -12.15 -15.29 18.08
C ALA A 198 -13.51 -15.85 18.54
N GLU A 199 -13.55 -16.99 19.22
CA GLU A 199 -14.76 -17.53 19.85
C GLU A 199 -15.39 -16.58 20.87
N LYS A 200 -14.54 -15.93 21.70
CA LYS A 200 -15.01 -14.95 22.69
C LYS A 200 -15.63 -13.71 22.08
N THR A 201 -15.26 -13.38 20.84
CA THR A 201 -15.76 -12.21 20.10
C THR A 201 -16.78 -12.57 19.03
N GLY A 202 -17.25 -13.85 18.96
CA GLY A 202 -18.19 -14.31 17.94
C GLY A 202 -17.65 -14.38 16.51
N LYS A 203 -16.32 -14.31 16.34
CA LYS A 203 -15.63 -14.25 15.03
C LYS A 203 -14.79 -15.50 14.73
N GLN A 204 -15.30 -16.69 14.99
CA GLN A 204 -14.57 -17.97 14.88
C GLN A 204 -13.91 -18.21 13.51
N SER A 205 -14.56 -17.80 12.43
CA SER A 205 -14.06 -17.95 11.05
C SER A 205 -12.83 -17.10 10.74
N PHE A 206 -12.53 -16.10 11.57
CA PHE A 206 -11.39 -15.18 11.36
C PHE A 206 -10.08 -15.64 12.00
N ALA A 207 -10.06 -16.76 12.72
CA ALA A 207 -8.86 -17.23 13.43
C ALA A 207 -7.62 -17.38 12.52
N LEU A 208 -7.80 -17.87 11.29
CA LEU A 208 -6.75 -17.97 10.29
C LEU A 208 -6.37 -16.60 9.69
N ALA A 209 -7.34 -15.71 9.49
CA ALA A 209 -7.09 -14.36 9.00
C ALA A 209 -6.21 -13.57 10.00
N TRP A 210 -6.39 -13.82 11.32
CA TRP A 210 -5.57 -13.16 12.36
C TRP A 210 -4.08 -13.53 12.35
N VAL A 211 -3.71 -14.50 11.55
CA VAL A 211 -2.29 -14.79 11.25
C VAL A 211 -1.69 -13.65 10.43
N MET A 212 -2.47 -13.11 9.49
CA MET A 212 -2.10 -11.99 8.62
C MET A 212 -2.36 -10.65 9.31
N ASP A 213 -3.53 -10.49 9.93
CA ASP A 213 -3.97 -9.27 10.60
C ASP A 213 -3.23 -9.10 11.94
N GLN A 214 -2.17 -8.31 11.94
CA GLN A 214 -1.32 -8.13 13.12
C GLN A 214 -1.84 -7.02 14.05
N ARG A 215 -2.61 -6.07 13.53
CA ARG A 215 -3.13 -4.93 14.29
C ARG A 215 -4.44 -5.28 15.00
N THR A 216 -4.61 -4.78 16.21
CA THR A 216 -5.87 -4.98 16.98
C THR A 216 -7.07 -4.40 16.24
N GLU A 217 -6.90 -3.25 15.59
CA GLU A 217 -7.96 -2.58 14.82
C GLU A 217 -8.44 -3.42 13.63
N GLU A 218 -7.53 -4.12 12.93
CA GLU A 218 -7.88 -5.05 11.84
C GLU A 218 -8.68 -6.24 12.35
N ARG A 219 -8.28 -6.81 13.50
CA ARG A 219 -8.98 -7.94 14.13
C ARG A 219 -10.37 -7.54 14.64
N GLU A 220 -10.49 -6.34 15.19
CA GLU A 220 -11.77 -5.80 15.67
C GLU A 220 -12.72 -5.52 14.51
N ARG A 221 -12.23 -4.96 13.43
CA ARG A 221 -13.04 -4.65 12.23
C ARG A 221 -13.27 -5.88 11.34
N GLY A 222 -12.36 -6.85 11.35
CA GLY A 222 -12.39 -8.03 10.47
C GLY A 222 -12.01 -7.70 9.02
N VAL A 223 -11.31 -6.58 8.81
CA VAL A 223 -10.80 -6.15 7.49
C VAL A 223 -9.34 -5.73 7.59
N THR A 224 -8.56 -6.10 6.60
CA THR A 224 -7.17 -5.66 6.45
C THR A 224 -7.14 -4.17 6.09
N ILE A 225 -6.39 -3.36 6.84
CA ILE A 225 -6.29 -1.90 6.65
C ILE A 225 -5.02 -1.56 5.88
N ASP A 226 -3.88 -2.12 6.29
CA ASP A 226 -2.58 -1.91 5.64
C ASP A 226 -2.12 -3.22 4.99
N ILE A 227 -1.07 -3.14 4.18
CA ILE A 227 -0.50 -4.33 3.54
C ILE A 227 0.18 -5.18 4.61
N ALA A 228 -0.31 -6.40 4.80
CA ALA A 228 0.40 -7.37 5.61
C ALA A 228 1.45 -8.07 4.74
N THR A 229 2.71 -7.97 5.17
CA THR A 229 3.83 -8.63 4.50
C THR A 229 4.26 -9.84 5.31
N ASN A 230 4.25 -11.01 4.70
CA ASN A 230 4.72 -12.25 5.27
C ASN A 230 5.67 -12.96 4.32
N HIS A 231 6.57 -13.76 4.88
CA HIS A 231 7.56 -14.49 4.10
C HIS A 231 7.43 -15.98 4.37
N PHE A 232 7.62 -16.77 3.32
CA PHE A 232 7.80 -18.21 3.43
C PHE A 232 8.75 -18.69 2.34
N GLU A 233 9.33 -19.84 2.54
CA GLU A 233 10.24 -20.43 1.55
C GLU A 233 9.85 -21.86 1.22
N THR A 234 10.16 -22.23 0.00
CA THR A 234 10.16 -23.61 -0.48
C THR A 234 11.61 -24.02 -0.77
N PRO A 235 11.89 -25.29 -1.10
CA PRO A 235 13.23 -25.69 -1.47
C PRO A 235 13.89 -24.84 -2.54
N ASN A 236 13.10 -24.27 -3.48
CA ASN A 236 13.60 -23.57 -4.66
C ASN A 236 13.34 -22.07 -4.66
N THR A 237 12.41 -21.57 -3.84
CA THR A 237 11.89 -20.21 -3.97
C THR A 237 11.60 -19.58 -2.60
N ASN A 238 12.01 -18.33 -2.42
CA ASN A 238 11.61 -17.47 -1.32
C ASN A 238 10.43 -16.63 -1.76
N PHE A 239 9.32 -16.71 -1.05
CA PHE A 239 8.10 -15.98 -1.35
C PHE A 239 7.84 -14.86 -0.37
N THR A 240 7.44 -13.71 -0.90
CA THR A 240 6.88 -12.60 -0.14
C THR A 240 5.41 -12.47 -0.46
N ILE A 241 4.54 -12.69 0.54
CA ILE A 241 3.10 -12.46 0.46
C ILE A 241 2.85 -10.98 0.76
N LEU A 242 2.06 -10.34 -0.09
CA LEU A 242 1.55 -8.99 0.12
C LEU A 242 0.02 -9.09 0.19
N ASP A 243 -0.53 -9.23 1.40
CA ASP A 243 -1.98 -9.28 1.59
C ASP A 243 -2.54 -7.86 1.53
N ALA A 244 -3.28 -7.58 0.46
CA ALA A 244 -3.81 -6.25 0.19
C ALA A 244 -5.23 -6.10 0.75
N PRO A 245 -5.55 -4.91 1.32
CA PRO A 245 -6.90 -4.63 1.77
C PRO A 245 -7.91 -4.76 0.64
N GLY A 246 -9.09 -5.29 0.97
CA GLY A 246 -10.18 -5.46 0.01
C GLY A 246 -11.13 -4.26 -0.05
N HIS A 247 -11.08 -3.37 0.95
CA HIS A 247 -12.02 -2.26 1.07
C HIS A 247 -11.59 -1.05 0.24
N ARG A 248 -12.56 -0.34 -0.34
CA ARG A 248 -12.37 0.84 -1.21
C ARG A 248 -11.52 1.94 -0.57
N ASP A 249 -11.70 2.20 0.72
CA ASP A 249 -10.99 3.27 1.42
C ASP A 249 -9.48 3.02 1.52
N PHE A 250 -9.06 1.76 1.38
CA PHE A 250 -7.66 1.34 1.49
C PHE A 250 -6.98 1.06 0.14
N VAL A 251 -7.58 1.49 -0.97
CA VAL A 251 -7.00 1.37 -2.33
C VAL A 251 -5.58 1.97 -2.42
N PRO A 252 -5.23 3.10 -1.77
CA PRO A 252 -3.84 3.56 -1.74
C PRO A 252 -2.85 2.52 -1.19
N ASN A 253 -3.23 1.79 -0.14
CA ASN A 253 -2.41 0.71 0.41
C ASN A 253 -2.33 -0.47 -0.57
N MET A 254 -3.45 -0.82 -1.22
CA MET A 254 -3.45 -1.82 -2.29
C MET A 254 -2.50 -1.46 -3.45
N ILE A 255 -2.46 -0.19 -3.88
CA ILE A 255 -1.53 0.30 -4.91
C ILE A 255 -0.08 0.09 -4.45
N ALA A 256 0.22 0.41 -3.19
CA ALA A 256 1.54 0.23 -2.62
C ALA A 256 1.99 -1.24 -2.63
N GLY A 257 1.11 -2.19 -2.28
CA GLY A 257 1.39 -3.63 -2.37
C GLY A 257 1.54 -4.13 -3.80
N ALA A 258 0.57 -3.82 -4.63
CA ALA A 258 0.55 -4.28 -6.02
C ALA A 258 1.75 -3.80 -6.84
N SER A 259 2.30 -2.62 -6.51
CA SER A 259 3.51 -2.09 -7.17
C SER A 259 4.77 -2.90 -6.88
N GLN A 260 4.78 -3.69 -5.80
CA GLN A 260 5.90 -4.52 -5.37
C GLN A 260 5.75 -5.99 -5.79
N ALA A 261 4.63 -6.36 -6.41
CA ALA A 261 4.33 -7.72 -6.76
C ALA A 261 4.82 -8.11 -8.16
N ASP A 262 5.34 -9.33 -8.30
CA ASP A 262 5.70 -9.92 -9.58
C ASP A 262 4.46 -10.46 -10.31
N PHE A 263 3.51 -11.02 -9.57
CA PHE A 263 2.20 -11.47 -10.05
C PHE A 263 1.13 -11.33 -8.96
N ALA A 264 -0.11 -11.66 -9.27
CA ALA A 264 -1.19 -11.56 -8.31
C ALA A 264 -1.99 -12.85 -8.17
N VAL A 265 -2.53 -13.06 -6.98
CA VAL A 265 -3.55 -14.07 -6.67
C VAL A 265 -4.87 -13.35 -6.47
N LEU A 266 -5.82 -13.60 -7.39
CA LEU A 266 -7.18 -13.08 -7.29
C LEU A 266 -8.07 -14.12 -6.62
N VAL A 267 -8.55 -13.81 -5.43
CA VAL A 267 -9.45 -14.69 -4.68
C VAL A 267 -10.90 -14.35 -5.02
N VAL A 268 -11.64 -15.34 -5.48
CA VAL A 268 -13.04 -15.23 -5.91
C VAL A 268 -13.88 -16.20 -5.09
N ASP A 269 -14.97 -15.72 -4.52
CA ASP A 269 -15.91 -16.55 -3.74
C ASP A 269 -16.82 -17.36 -4.68
N ALA A 270 -16.89 -18.68 -4.52
CA ALA A 270 -17.70 -19.57 -5.35
C ALA A 270 -19.20 -19.51 -5.05
N ASN A 271 -19.61 -18.94 -3.92
CA ASN A 271 -21.01 -18.82 -3.55
C ASN A 271 -21.81 -18.02 -4.58
N THR A 272 -23.06 -18.41 -4.78
CA THR A 272 -23.97 -17.77 -5.73
C THR A 272 -24.23 -16.31 -5.32
N GLY A 273 -24.08 -15.38 -6.28
CA GLY A 273 -24.27 -13.94 -6.06
C GLY A 273 -23.06 -13.22 -5.46
N ALA A 274 -22.09 -13.93 -4.90
CA ALA A 274 -20.95 -13.31 -4.22
C ALA A 274 -19.91 -12.75 -5.19
N TYR A 275 -19.47 -13.55 -6.20
CA TYR A 275 -18.48 -13.07 -7.16
C TYR A 275 -19.07 -12.05 -8.15
N GLU A 276 -20.36 -12.18 -8.46
CA GLU A 276 -21.07 -11.28 -9.38
C GLU A 276 -21.10 -9.85 -8.84
N LYS A 277 -21.35 -9.68 -7.53
CA LYS A 277 -21.24 -8.39 -6.83
C LYS A 277 -19.80 -7.88 -6.88
N GLY A 278 -18.82 -8.74 -6.61
CA GLY A 278 -17.41 -8.40 -6.62
C GLY A 278 -16.93 -7.88 -7.99
N LEU A 279 -17.29 -8.55 -9.10
CA LEU A 279 -16.87 -8.17 -10.45
C LEU A 279 -17.43 -6.82 -10.92
N LYS A 280 -18.61 -6.43 -10.46
CA LYS A 280 -19.23 -5.13 -10.78
C LYS A 280 -18.65 -3.97 -9.96
N GLY A 281 -18.03 -4.25 -8.81
CA GLY A 281 -17.52 -3.26 -7.86
C GLY A 281 -16.00 -3.28 -7.70
N GLN A 282 -15.54 -3.41 -6.47
CA GLN A 282 -14.15 -3.28 -6.03
C GLN A 282 -13.17 -4.22 -6.76
N THR A 283 -13.57 -5.45 -7.08
CA THR A 283 -12.70 -6.39 -7.82
C THR A 283 -12.30 -5.83 -9.18
N ARG A 284 -13.21 -5.10 -9.86
CA ARG A 284 -12.89 -4.46 -11.14
C ARG A 284 -11.81 -3.41 -10.98
N GLU A 285 -11.91 -2.55 -9.98
CA GLU A 285 -10.91 -1.53 -9.68
C GLU A 285 -9.56 -2.18 -9.36
N HIS A 286 -9.54 -3.19 -8.49
CA HIS A 286 -8.32 -3.91 -8.14
C HIS A 286 -7.63 -4.54 -9.35
N VAL A 287 -8.38 -5.21 -10.23
CA VAL A 287 -7.84 -5.85 -11.44
C VAL A 287 -7.32 -4.80 -12.45
N LEU A 288 -8.03 -3.68 -12.61
CA LEU A 288 -7.57 -2.55 -13.43
C LEU A 288 -6.26 -1.97 -12.88
N LEU A 289 -6.16 -1.80 -11.58
CA LEU A 289 -4.95 -1.31 -10.91
C LEU A 289 -3.79 -2.28 -11.10
N LEU A 290 -3.99 -3.58 -10.87
CA LEU A 290 -2.97 -4.61 -11.12
C LEU A 290 -2.41 -4.52 -12.55
N ARG A 291 -3.31 -4.45 -13.54
CA ARG A 291 -2.93 -4.34 -14.94
C ARG A 291 -2.14 -3.07 -15.22
N SER A 292 -2.57 -1.96 -14.65
CA SER A 292 -1.94 -0.65 -14.81
C SER A 292 -0.58 -0.57 -14.15
N LEU A 293 -0.41 -1.21 -13.00
CA LEU A 293 0.86 -1.30 -12.27
C LEU A 293 1.83 -2.31 -12.91
N GLY A 294 1.39 -3.07 -13.93
CA GLY A 294 2.26 -3.93 -14.72
C GLY A 294 2.21 -5.40 -14.37
N VAL A 295 1.34 -5.81 -13.47
CA VAL A 295 1.08 -7.22 -13.19
C VAL A 295 0.46 -7.87 -14.42
N GLN A 296 1.10 -8.93 -14.92
CA GLN A 296 0.65 -9.63 -16.13
C GLN A 296 0.11 -11.02 -15.84
N ARG A 297 0.75 -11.78 -14.93
CA ARG A 297 0.32 -13.12 -14.51
C ARG A 297 -0.69 -13.02 -13.38
N LEU A 298 -1.75 -13.80 -13.50
CA LEU A 298 -2.83 -13.86 -12.51
C LEU A 298 -3.17 -15.33 -12.20
N ILE A 299 -3.18 -15.68 -10.92
CA ILE A 299 -3.72 -16.94 -10.43
C ILE A 299 -5.08 -16.63 -9.81
N VAL A 300 -6.14 -17.17 -10.38
CA VAL A 300 -7.50 -17.02 -9.86
C VAL A 300 -7.79 -18.20 -8.94
N ALA A 301 -7.82 -17.94 -7.64
CA ALA A 301 -8.20 -18.91 -6.62
C ALA A 301 -9.72 -18.84 -6.43
N VAL A 302 -10.44 -19.81 -6.96
CA VAL A 302 -11.90 -19.95 -6.78
C VAL A 302 -12.12 -20.61 -5.43
N ASN A 303 -12.36 -19.77 -4.42
CA ASN A 303 -12.39 -20.14 -3.02
C ASN A 303 -13.81 -20.53 -2.54
N LYS A 304 -13.89 -21.23 -1.42
CA LYS A 304 -15.13 -21.72 -0.80
C LYS A 304 -15.89 -22.73 -1.67
N LEU A 305 -15.17 -23.48 -2.49
CA LEU A 305 -15.80 -24.46 -3.38
C LEU A 305 -16.41 -25.65 -2.61
N ASP A 306 -15.93 -25.89 -1.39
CA ASP A 306 -16.51 -26.79 -0.40
C ASP A 306 -17.97 -26.43 -0.08
N MET A 307 -18.30 -25.14 0.00
CA MET A 307 -19.68 -24.66 0.30
C MET A 307 -20.66 -24.92 -0.84
N VAL A 308 -20.18 -25.11 -2.07
CA VAL A 308 -20.99 -25.45 -3.24
C VAL A 308 -20.79 -26.91 -3.68
N GLY A 309 -20.30 -27.76 -2.75
CA GLY A 309 -20.15 -29.22 -2.94
C GLY A 309 -19.18 -29.59 -4.08
N TRP A 310 -18.12 -28.81 -4.28
CA TRP A 310 -17.12 -29.02 -5.33
C TRP A 310 -17.72 -29.13 -6.75
N SER A 311 -18.81 -28.38 -7.02
CA SER A 311 -19.49 -28.37 -8.30
C SER A 311 -18.56 -27.93 -9.43
N LYS A 312 -18.31 -28.83 -10.39
CA LYS A 312 -17.56 -28.54 -11.61
C LYS A 312 -18.24 -27.47 -12.45
N ASP A 313 -19.57 -27.56 -12.60
CA ASP A 313 -20.35 -26.62 -13.42
C ASP A 313 -20.23 -25.19 -12.88
N ARG A 314 -20.26 -25.04 -11.54
CA ARG A 314 -20.08 -23.75 -10.89
C ARG A 314 -18.66 -23.21 -11.08
N PHE A 315 -17.65 -24.05 -10.99
CA PHE A 315 -16.26 -23.66 -11.25
C PHE A 315 -16.06 -23.24 -12.71
N ASP A 316 -16.61 -23.98 -13.67
CA ASP A 316 -16.50 -23.68 -15.10
C ASP A 316 -17.23 -22.37 -15.43
N GLU A 317 -18.42 -22.14 -14.88
CA GLU A 317 -19.18 -20.89 -15.01
C GLU A 317 -18.36 -19.68 -14.54
N ILE A 318 -17.84 -19.72 -13.31
CA ILE A 318 -17.03 -18.64 -12.73
C ILE A 318 -15.77 -18.43 -13.58
N SER A 319 -15.09 -19.50 -13.95
CA SER A 319 -13.85 -19.43 -14.73
C SER A 319 -14.07 -18.77 -16.09
N GLN A 320 -15.16 -19.11 -16.78
CA GLN A 320 -15.52 -18.52 -18.07
C GLN A 320 -15.86 -17.02 -17.94
N GLN A 321 -16.67 -16.66 -16.96
CA GLN A 321 -17.09 -15.26 -16.75
C GLN A 321 -15.90 -14.38 -16.33
N VAL A 322 -15.11 -14.85 -15.36
CA VAL A 322 -13.90 -14.12 -14.90
C VAL A 322 -12.87 -14.02 -16.01
N MET A 323 -12.66 -15.07 -16.83
CA MET A 323 -11.74 -15.01 -17.97
C MET A 323 -12.22 -13.99 -19.01
N GLY A 324 -13.51 -13.96 -19.34
CA GLY A 324 -14.09 -12.95 -20.25
C GLY A 324 -13.86 -11.52 -19.73
N PHE A 325 -14.08 -11.31 -18.43
CA PHE A 325 -13.83 -10.04 -17.77
C PHE A 325 -12.34 -9.63 -17.82
N LEU A 326 -11.41 -10.54 -17.47
CA LEU A 326 -9.97 -10.29 -17.48
C LEU A 326 -9.43 -9.98 -18.87
N THR A 327 -9.90 -10.72 -19.88
CA THR A 327 -9.52 -10.46 -21.28
C THR A 327 -10.04 -9.13 -21.78
N GLY A 328 -11.25 -8.73 -21.38
CA GLY A 328 -11.79 -7.39 -21.63
C GLY A 328 -10.94 -6.27 -21.05
N LEU A 329 -10.26 -6.51 -19.92
CA LEU A 329 -9.30 -5.60 -19.30
C LEU A 329 -7.87 -5.70 -19.86
N GLY A 330 -7.63 -6.59 -20.85
CA GLY A 330 -6.35 -6.73 -21.55
C GLY A 330 -5.37 -7.71 -20.93
N PHE A 331 -5.81 -8.60 -20.03
CA PHE A 331 -5.00 -9.74 -19.62
C PHE A 331 -4.96 -10.81 -20.73
N GLN A 332 -3.81 -11.45 -20.87
CA GLN A 332 -3.66 -12.54 -21.82
C GLN A 332 -4.11 -13.85 -21.16
N SER A 333 -5.03 -14.57 -21.79
CA SER A 333 -5.59 -15.81 -21.24
C SER A 333 -4.53 -16.86 -20.87
N LYS A 334 -3.42 -16.92 -21.61
CA LYS A 334 -2.29 -17.83 -21.33
C LYS A 334 -1.54 -17.52 -20.01
N LEU A 335 -1.71 -16.31 -19.46
CA LEU A 335 -1.10 -15.86 -18.21
C LEU A 335 -2.09 -15.87 -17.03
N VAL A 336 -3.28 -16.41 -17.25
CA VAL A 336 -4.31 -16.56 -16.22
C VAL A 336 -4.56 -18.04 -15.99
N SER A 337 -4.47 -18.46 -14.73
CA SER A 337 -4.78 -19.83 -14.30
C SER A 337 -5.89 -19.84 -13.26
N PHE A 338 -6.72 -20.88 -13.23
CA PHE A 338 -7.83 -21.04 -12.28
C PHE A 338 -7.59 -22.27 -11.42
N ILE A 339 -7.77 -22.13 -10.10
CA ILE A 339 -7.57 -23.20 -9.13
C ILE A 339 -8.77 -23.24 -8.19
N PRO A 340 -9.50 -24.37 -8.14
CA PRO A 340 -10.57 -24.56 -7.17
C PRO A 340 -9.97 -24.88 -5.81
N ILE A 341 -10.34 -24.12 -4.78
CA ILE A 341 -9.77 -24.26 -3.43
C ILE A 341 -10.83 -24.16 -2.33
N SER A 342 -10.49 -24.68 -1.14
CA SER A 342 -11.11 -24.31 0.13
C SER A 342 -10.06 -23.70 1.06
N GLY A 343 -10.08 -22.38 1.20
CA GLY A 343 -9.14 -21.64 2.05
C GLY A 343 -9.32 -21.96 3.54
N LEU A 344 -10.49 -22.39 3.96
CA LEU A 344 -10.75 -22.77 5.35
C LEU A 344 -10.27 -24.18 5.66
N ASN A 345 -10.55 -25.15 4.79
CA ASN A 345 -10.21 -26.57 4.98
C ASN A 345 -8.78 -26.91 4.59
N GLY A 346 -8.17 -26.17 3.65
CA GLY A 346 -6.81 -26.41 3.15
C GLY A 346 -6.76 -27.16 1.81
N ASP A 347 -7.93 -27.41 1.22
CA ASP A 347 -8.04 -28.21 0.00
C ASP A 347 -7.44 -27.48 -1.21
N ASN A 348 -6.60 -28.17 -1.98
CA ASN A 348 -5.88 -27.70 -3.16
C ASN A 348 -4.95 -26.47 -2.89
N ILE A 349 -4.56 -26.23 -1.65
CA ILE A 349 -3.61 -25.17 -1.28
C ILE A 349 -2.18 -25.71 -1.38
N ALA A 350 -1.69 -26.43 -0.39
CA ALA A 350 -0.38 -27.09 -0.44
C ALA A 350 -0.51 -28.55 -0.91
N LYS A 351 -1.63 -29.19 -0.61
CA LYS A 351 -1.95 -30.57 -0.98
C LYS A 351 -3.21 -30.63 -1.83
N LYS A 352 -3.32 -31.66 -2.67
CA LYS A 352 -4.57 -31.90 -3.39
C LYS A 352 -5.66 -32.31 -2.41
N THR A 353 -6.90 -31.92 -2.73
CA THR A 353 -8.05 -32.33 -1.95
C THR A 353 -8.26 -33.84 -2.03
N GLU A 354 -8.70 -34.43 -0.93
CA GLU A 354 -9.10 -35.86 -0.85
C GLU A 354 -10.61 -36.05 -1.04
N ASP A 355 -11.36 -34.94 -1.25
CA ASP A 355 -12.80 -35.01 -1.45
C ASP A 355 -13.14 -35.69 -2.79
N ALA A 356 -13.95 -36.76 -2.70
CA ALA A 356 -14.37 -37.52 -3.86
C ALA A 356 -15.15 -36.68 -4.90
N SER A 357 -15.82 -35.61 -4.47
CA SER A 357 -16.57 -34.69 -5.34
C SER A 357 -15.64 -33.80 -6.19
N ALA A 358 -14.37 -33.67 -5.81
CA ALA A 358 -13.38 -32.82 -6.48
C ALA A 358 -12.47 -33.58 -7.49
N THR A 359 -12.71 -34.88 -7.73
CA THR A 359 -11.88 -35.73 -8.61
C THR A 359 -11.80 -35.25 -10.07
N TRP A 360 -12.72 -34.40 -10.50
CA TRP A 360 -12.71 -33.77 -11.82
C TRP A 360 -11.54 -32.78 -12.02
N TYR A 361 -10.96 -32.25 -10.91
CA TYR A 361 -9.84 -31.32 -11.01
C TYR A 361 -8.51 -32.08 -10.94
N GLN A 362 -7.77 -32.07 -12.04
CA GLN A 362 -6.44 -32.70 -12.16
C GLN A 362 -5.30 -31.68 -12.24
N GLY A 363 -5.61 -30.39 -12.09
CA GLY A 363 -4.63 -29.31 -12.16
C GLY A 363 -3.67 -29.25 -10.95
N PRO A 364 -2.80 -28.25 -10.92
CA PRO A 364 -1.85 -28.01 -9.84
C PRO A 364 -2.56 -27.47 -8.59
N THR A 365 -1.94 -27.65 -7.43
CA THR A 365 -2.33 -26.92 -6.21
C THR A 365 -1.95 -25.44 -6.32
N LEU A 366 -2.45 -24.61 -5.40
CA LEU A 366 -2.08 -23.21 -5.35
C LEU A 366 -0.57 -23.04 -5.17
N LEU A 367 0.04 -23.78 -4.23
CA LEU A 367 1.49 -23.76 -3.99
C LEU A 367 2.29 -24.16 -5.24
N ALA A 368 1.89 -25.21 -5.92
CA ALA A 368 2.54 -25.64 -7.16
C ALA A 368 2.46 -24.57 -8.26
N SER A 369 1.32 -23.87 -8.38
CA SER A 369 1.17 -22.74 -9.32
C SER A 369 1.97 -21.51 -8.93
N LEU A 370 2.17 -21.26 -7.64
CA LEU A 370 3.05 -20.20 -7.13
C LEU A 370 4.51 -20.52 -7.51
N GLU A 371 4.97 -21.76 -7.31
CA GLU A 371 6.34 -22.21 -7.64
C GLU A 371 6.63 -22.19 -9.16
N ASP A 372 5.63 -22.50 -9.98
CA ASP A 372 5.72 -22.43 -11.44
C ASP A 372 5.71 -20.98 -11.97
N SER A 373 5.46 -20.02 -11.10
CA SER A 373 5.49 -18.62 -11.49
C SER A 373 6.92 -18.11 -11.58
N GLU A 374 7.17 -17.27 -12.57
CA GLU A 374 8.45 -16.60 -12.72
C GLU A 374 8.34 -15.14 -12.27
N PRO A 375 9.42 -14.56 -11.70
CA PRO A 375 9.44 -13.15 -11.40
C PRO A 375 9.22 -12.35 -12.68
N SER A 376 8.47 -11.22 -12.56
CA SER A 376 8.20 -10.36 -13.70
C SER A 376 9.50 -9.85 -14.29
N SER A 377 9.82 -10.31 -15.48
CA SER A 377 10.91 -9.93 -16.40
C SER A 377 12.27 -9.55 -15.79
N ALA A 378 13.33 -9.86 -16.52
CA ALA A 378 14.74 -9.66 -16.20
C ALA A 378 14.98 -8.56 -15.15
N ARG A 379 15.27 -8.99 -13.92
CA ARG A 379 15.62 -8.07 -12.82
C ARG A 379 16.66 -7.10 -13.34
N ALA A 380 16.35 -5.82 -13.23
CA ALA A 380 17.21 -4.75 -13.75
C ALA A 380 18.47 -4.59 -12.88
N ILE A 381 19.21 -5.69 -12.64
CA ILE A 381 20.38 -5.77 -11.75
C ILE A 381 21.52 -4.86 -12.20
N THR A 382 21.63 -4.66 -13.52
CA THR A 382 22.70 -3.84 -14.14
C THR A 382 22.33 -2.37 -14.24
N LYS A 383 21.08 -1.99 -13.94
CA LYS A 383 20.66 -0.58 -13.91
C LYS A 383 21.18 0.13 -12.66
N PRO A 384 21.20 1.47 -12.64
CA PRO A 384 21.51 2.23 -11.44
C PRO A 384 20.61 1.82 -10.26
N PHE A 385 21.18 1.82 -9.05
CA PHE A 385 20.46 1.42 -7.86
C PHE A 385 19.29 2.36 -7.55
N ARG A 386 18.11 1.77 -7.32
CA ARG A 386 16.88 2.42 -6.88
C ARG A 386 16.18 1.53 -5.86
N MET A 387 15.86 2.07 -4.70
CA MET A 387 15.09 1.40 -3.66
C MET A 387 13.98 2.33 -3.18
N SER A 388 12.73 1.88 -3.28
CA SER A 388 11.57 2.60 -2.75
C SER A 388 11.45 2.36 -1.25
N ILE A 389 11.37 3.43 -0.44
CA ILE A 389 11.25 3.36 1.01
C ILE A 389 9.81 2.99 1.38
N SER A 390 9.63 1.86 2.05
CA SER A 390 8.34 1.41 2.59
C SER A 390 8.16 1.83 4.04
N GLU A 391 9.23 1.79 4.84
CA GLU A 391 9.21 2.09 6.27
C GLU A 391 10.52 2.73 6.72
N VAL A 392 10.41 3.58 7.74
CA VAL A 392 11.55 4.28 8.33
C VAL A 392 11.59 3.97 9.83
N PHE A 393 12.66 3.35 10.30
CA PHE A 393 12.85 3.01 11.70
C PHE A 393 14.01 3.79 12.30
N ARG A 394 13.83 4.21 13.55
CA ARG A 394 14.89 4.80 14.35
C ARG A 394 15.32 3.83 15.44
N SER A 395 16.55 3.37 15.38
CA SER A 395 17.10 2.56 16.49
C SER A 395 17.43 3.48 17.67
N GLN A 396 16.72 3.30 18.78
CA GLN A 396 16.98 4.07 20.01
C GLN A 396 18.36 3.74 20.65
N GLN A 397 18.90 2.56 20.37
CA GLN A 397 20.14 2.09 21.02
C GLN A 397 21.41 2.44 20.24
N GLN A 398 21.35 2.66 18.93
CA GLN A 398 22.56 2.85 18.09
C GLN A 398 22.60 4.17 17.30
N GLY A 399 21.57 5.00 17.39
CA GLY A 399 21.50 6.26 16.64
C GLY A 399 21.48 6.10 15.11
N THR A 400 21.36 4.86 14.61
CA THR A 400 21.35 4.56 13.16
C THR A 400 19.92 4.62 12.63
N THR A 401 19.76 5.27 11.49
CA THR A 401 18.52 5.26 10.73
C THR A 401 18.43 3.98 9.90
N THR A 402 17.35 3.24 10.05
CA THR A 402 17.10 1.99 9.32
C THR A 402 15.91 2.18 8.39
N LEU A 403 16.08 1.81 7.13
CA LEU A 403 15.06 1.93 6.08
C LEU A 403 14.71 0.54 5.57
N ALA A 404 13.42 0.23 5.52
CA ALA A 404 12.94 -0.96 4.84
C ALA A 404 12.32 -0.59 3.49
N GLY A 405 12.48 -1.46 2.51
CA GLY A 405 11.91 -1.26 1.18
C GLY A 405 12.30 -2.34 0.19
N ARG A 406 11.79 -2.22 -1.04
CA ARG A 406 12.15 -3.11 -2.14
C ARG A 406 13.15 -2.43 -3.07
N ILE A 407 14.14 -3.17 -3.53
CA ILE A 407 15.06 -2.72 -4.57
C ILE A 407 14.35 -2.83 -5.93
N ASP A 408 14.05 -1.68 -6.53
CA ASP A 408 13.38 -1.59 -7.84
C ASP A 408 14.36 -1.88 -8.97
N ALA A 409 15.63 -1.43 -8.84
CA ALA A 409 16.66 -1.58 -9.85
C ALA A 409 18.06 -1.57 -9.22
N GLY A 410 19.01 -2.17 -9.93
CA GLY A 410 20.42 -2.18 -9.54
C GLY A 410 20.76 -3.19 -8.46
N ASN A 411 21.85 -2.92 -7.78
CA ASN A 411 22.36 -3.70 -6.66
C ASN A 411 23.08 -2.78 -5.67
N ILE A 412 23.27 -3.26 -4.45
CA ILE A 412 23.98 -2.56 -3.38
C ILE A 412 24.86 -3.52 -2.59
N GLN A 413 25.88 -2.99 -1.94
CA GLN A 413 26.71 -3.69 -0.96
C GLN A 413 27.01 -2.81 0.25
N ILE A 414 27.44 -3.42 1.32
CA ILE A 414 27.86 -2.71 2.53
C ILE A 414 29.00 -1.76 2.19
N GLY A 415 28.91 -0.52 2.68
CA GLY A 415 29.90 0.53 2.45
C GLY A 415 29.64 1.39 1.20
N ASP A 416 28.62 1.07 0.40
CA ASP A 416 28.25 1.91 -0.73
C ASP A 416 27.68 3.26 -0.25
N ALA A 417 28.02 4.31 -0.98
CA ALA A 417 27.47 5.64 -0.80
C ALA A 417 26.11 5.76 -1.51
N VAL A 418 25.11 6.21 -0.81
CA VAL A 418 23.75 6.39 -1.31
C VAL A 418 23.26 7.81 -1.06
N ILE A 419 22.26 8.22 -1.82
CA ILE A 419 21.53 9.48 -1.65
C ILE A 419 20.04 9.19 -1.55
N VAL A 420 19.35 9.87 -0.62
CA VAL A 420 17.89 9.81 -0.49
C VAL A 420 17.29 11.00 -1.22
N GLN A 421 16.37 10.75 -2.13
CA GLN A 421 15.67 11.79 -2.87
C GLN A 421 14.18 11.80 -2.45
N PRO A 422 13.53 12.99 -2.31
CA PRO A 422 13.97 14.30 -2.79
C PRO A 422 14.82 15.12 -1.80
N SER A 423 15.10 14.63 -0.57
CA SER A 423 15.81 15.39 0.46
C SER A 423 17.25 15.74 0.07
N GLY A 424 17.89 14.89 -0.75
CA GLY A 424 19.31 15.07 -1.12
C GLY A 424 20.30 14.61 -0.05
N GLU A 425 19.83 14.00 1.03
CA GLU A 425 20.66 13.49 2.12
C GLU A 425 21.53 12.33 1.66
N ARG A 426 22.80 12.36 2.05
CA ARG A 426 23.80 11.35 1.69
C ARG A 426 24.14 10.50 2.90
N ALA A 427 24.31 9.20 2.67
CA ALA A 427 24.65 8.24 3.70
C ALA A 427 25.49 7.09 3.14
N TYR A 428 26.05 6.27 4.06
CA TYR A 428 26.69 5.01 3.70
C TYR A 428 25.91 3.85 4.26
N ILE A 429 25.89 2.72 3.52
CA ILE A 429 25.22 1.50 3.94
C ILE A 429 26.09 0.81 5.00
N LYS A 430 25.57 0.69 6.22
CA LYS A 430 26.25 0.05 7.36
C LYS A 430 25.96 -1.46 7.41
N SER A 431 24.73 -1.86 7.16
CA SER A 431 24.31 -3.26 7.10
C SER A 431 23.13 -3.44 6.16
N ILE A 432 22.99 -4.64 5.64
CA ILE A 432 21.90 -5.06 4.77
C ILE A 432 21.31 -6.32 5.36
N MET A 433 19.99 -6.36 5.52
CA MET A 433 19.22 -7.56 5.81
C MET A 433 18.29 -7.85 4.63
N VAL A 434 18.30 -9.07 4.15
CA VAL A 434 17.36 -9.55 3.14
C VAL A 434 16.43 -10.53 3.85
N ASP A 435 15.14 -10.25 3.84
CA ASP A 435 14.15 -10.93 4.69
C ASP A 435 14.57 -10.82 6.17
N THR A 436 15.07 -11.88 6.78
CA THR A 436 15.54 -11.90 8.18
C THR A 436 17.04 -12.16 8.32
N GLU A 437 17.76 -12.31 7.19
CA GLU A 437 19.18 -12.68 7.18
C GLU A 437 20.09 -11.49 6.85
N ALA A 438 21.18 -11.37 7.60
CA ALA A 438 22.21 -10.40 7.29
C ALA A 438 22.98 -10.82 6.03
N GLN A 439 23.08 -9.93 5.05
CA GLN A 439 23.76 -10.14 3.77
C GLN A 439 24.79 -9.04 3.52
N GLU A 440 25.81 -9.35 2.73
CA GLU A 440 26.84 -8.37 2.35
C GLU A 440 26.40 -7.49 1.18
N TRP A 441 25.49 -7.98 0.36
CA TRP A 441 24.94 -7.33 -0.82
C TRP A 441 23.50 -7.75 -1.08
N ALA A 442 22.79 -6.94 -1.87
CA ALA A 442 21.45 -7.24 -2.31
C ALA A 442 21.21 -6.74 -3.75
N VAL A 443 20.23 -7.30 -4.44
CA VAL A 443 19.93 -7.04 -5.85
C VAL A 443 18.46 -6.66 -6.07
N ALA A 444 18.19 -6.08 -7.22
CA ALA A 444 16.83 -5.74 -7.67
C ALA A 444 15.84 -6.90 -7.47
N GLY A 445 14.64 -6.56 -7.01
CA GLY A 445 13.55 -7.50 -6.71
C GLY A 445 13.55 -8.05 -5.29
N GLN A 446 14.59 -7.81 -4.49
CA GLN A 446 14.62 -8.21 -3.08
C GLN A 446 14.03 -7.13 -2.18
N SER A 447 13.30 -7.56 -1.15
CA SER A 447 12.90 -6.72 -0.03
C SER A 447 14.03 -6.67 0.97
N VAL A 448 14.47 -5.49 1.36
CA VAL A 448 15.66 -5.30 2.18
C VAL A 448 15.39 -4.31 3.31
N THR A 449 16.11 -4.51 4.39
CA THR A 449 16.24 -3.54 5.47
C THR A 449 17.70 -3.10 5.53
N ILE A 450 17.94 -1.80 5.26
CA ILE A 450 19.28 -1.21 5.25
C ILE A 450 19.46 -0.27 6.44
N ALA A 451 20.58 -0.40 7.16
CA ALA A 451 20.97 0.59 8.15
C ALA A 451 21.93 1.58 7.53
N LEU A 452 21.68 2.86 7.73
CA LEU A 452 22.45 3.96 7.16
C LEU A 452 23.24 4.67 8.26
N THR A 453 24.43 5.21 7.89
CA THR A 453 25.25 6.06 8.75
C THR A 453 24.95 7.52 8.42
N ASP A 454 25.11 8.39 9.41
CA ASP A 454 25.17 9.86 9.26
C ASP A 454 23.96 10.50 8.57
N ILE A 455 22.75 9.94 8.74
CA ILE A 455 21.55 10.50 8.16
C ILE A 455 20.50 10.79 9.23
N ASP A 456 19.87 11.99 9.16
CA ASP A 456 18.75 12.34 10.03
C ASP A 456 17.43 11.82 9.43
N PRO A 457 16.70 10.95 10.15
CA PRO A 457 15.43 10.42 9.67
C PRO A 457 14.32 11.48 9.50
N VAL A 458 14.48 12.67 10.06
CA VAL A 458 13.49 13.76 9.97
C VAL A 458 13.22 14.20 8.53
N HIS A 459 14.22 14.11 7.68
CA HIS A 459 14.12 14.51 6.27
C HIS A 459 13.74 13.36 5.33
N ILE A 460 13.55 12.15 5.87
CA ILE A 460 13.21 10.96 5.09
C ILE A 460 11.74 10.62 5.29
N ARG A 461 11.05 10.37 4.19
CA ARG A 461 9.63 10.00 4.19
C ARG A 461 9.42 8.66 3.51
N VAL A 462 8.36 7.96 3.91
CA VAL A 462 7.86 6.80 3.20
C VAL A 462 7.47 7.23 1.78
N GLY A 463 7.93 6.47 0.78
CA GLY A 463 7.76 6.81 -0.63
C GLY A 463 8.96 7.54 -1.27
N ASP A 464 9.91 8.03 -0.48
CA ASP A 464 11.19 8.55 -1.00
C ASP A 464 12.02 7.40 -1.61
N ILE A 465 13.02 7.76 -2.40
CA ILE A 465 13.88 6.81 -3.12
C ILE A 465 15.31 6.91 -2.62
N VAL A 466 15.85 5.77 -2.17
CA VAL A 466 17.31 5.62 -1.99
C VAL A 466 17.92 5.25 -3.33
N CYS A 467 18.91 5.98 -3.76
CA CYS A 467 19.56 5.75 -5.05
C CYS A 467 21.07 5.92 -5.00
N SER A 468 21.74 5.48 -6.08
CA SER A 468 23.19 5.66 -6.25
C SER A 468 23.54 7.15 -6.30
N THR A 469 24.68 7.52 -5.68
CA THR A 469 25.21 8.88 -5.75
C THR A 469 25.78 9.24 -7.12
N VAL A 470 26.13 8.23 -7.94
CA VAL A 470 26.70 8.42 -9.28
C VAL A 470 25.62 8.81 -10.29
N ASP A 471 24.45 8.20 -10.18
CA ASP A 471 23.31 8.47 -11.05
C ASP A 471 22.04 8.59 -10.21
N PRO A 472 21.84 9.75 -9.56
CA PRO A 472 20.67 9.96 -8.72
C PRO A 472 19.40 10.12 -9.56
N ILE A 473 18.27 9.61 -9.02
CA ILE A 473 16.96 9.80 -9.66
C ILE A 473 16.62 11.29 -9.77
N SER A 474 16.00 11.67 -10.88
CA SER A 474 15.55 13.05 -11.10
C SER A 474 14.41 13.43 -10.15
N VAL A 475 14.40 14.67 -9.70
CA VAL A 475 13.39 15.24 -8.82
C VAL A 475 12.68 16.39 -9.53
N GLY A 476 11.36 16.31 -9.61
CA GLY A 476 10.54 17.30 -10.31
C GLY A 476 9.15 17.44 -9.74
N ASP A 477 8.42 18.40 -10.22
CA ASP A 477 7.01 18.66 -9.85
C ASP A 477 6.05 18.60 -11.04
N THR A 478 6.59 18.59 -12.26
CA THR A 478 5.79 18.57 -13.49
C THR A 478 6.18 17.37 -14.33
N PHE A 479 5.18 16.54 -14.65
CA PHE A 479 5.38 15.28 -15.36
C PHE A 479 4.37 15.10 -16.48
N THR A 480 4.82 14.49 -17.57
CA THR A 480 3.95 14.08 -18.66
C THR A 480 3.83 12.55 -18.65
N LEU A 481 2.61 12.06 -18.78
CA LEU A 481 2.34 10.63 -18.79
C LEU A 481 1.44 10.21 -19.96
N LYS A 482 1.68 9.03 -20.48
CA LYS A 482 0.76 8.33 -21.36
C LYS A 482 -0.18 7.51 -20.48
N ALA A 483 -1.42 8.00 -20.29
CA ALA A 483 -2.38 7.43 -19.36
C ALA A 483 -3.61 6.86 -20.06
N MET A 484 -4.12 5.75 -19.54
CA MET A 484 -5.46 5.25 -19.82
C MET A 484 -6.43 5.91 -18.84
N ALA A 485 -7.48 6.52 -19.38
CA ALA A 485 -8.56 7.08 -18.61
C ALA A 485 -9.51 5.97 -18.15
N PHE A 486 -9.84 5.94 -16.88
CA PHE A 486 -10.87 5.06 -16.31
C PHE A 486 -12.16 5.83 -16.12
N GLU A 487 -12.04 7.13 -15.81
CA GLU A 487 -13.09 8.11 -15.71
C GLU A 487 -12.86 9.26 -16.71
N HIS A 488 -13.78 10.21 -16.75
CA HIS A 488 -13.63 11.40 -17.60
C HIS A 488 -12.45 12.24 -17.12
N LEU A 489 -11.44 12.44 -17.99
CA LEU A 489 -10.31 13.30 -17.66
C LEU A 489 -10.47 14.68 -18.26
N MET A 490 -10.29 15.67 -17.40
CA MET A 490 -10.22 17.09 -17.72
C MET A 490 -9.17 17.74 -16.80
N PRO A 491 -8.81 19.00 -16.95
CA PRO A 491 -8.05 19.71 -15.92
C PRO A 491 -8.80 19.67 -14.58
N MET A 492 -8.26 18.93 -13.62
CA MET A 492 -8.88 18.65 -12.32
C MET A 492 -7.82 18.34 -11.27
N PRO A 493 -8.12 18.51 -9.94
CA PRO A 493 -7.26 18.06 -8.89
C PRO A 493 -7.12 16.53 -8.91
N VAL A 494 -5.89 16.04 -8.69
CA VAL A 494 -5.57 14.61 -8.63
C VAL A 494 -4.49 14.33 -7.60
N ASP A 495 -4.52 13.11 -7.06
CA ASP A 495 -3.47 12.54 -6.26
C ASP A 495 -2.69 11.53 -7.09
N LEU A 496 -1.37 11.75 -7.21
CA LEU A 496 -0.46 10.81 -7.85
C LEU A 496 0.01 9.77 -6.85
N HIS A 497 -0.10 8.50 -7.23
CA HIS A 497 0.38 7.36 -6.46
C HIS A 497 1.40 6.55 -7.26
N ARG A 498 2.53 6.21 -6.60
CA ARG A 498 3.51 5.23 -7.08
C ARG A 498 4.09 4.46 -5.88
N GLY A 499 3.75 3.21 -5.74
CA GLY A 499 4.09 2.49 -4.52
C GLY A 499 3.55 3.21 -3.28
N ARG A 500 4.40 3.48 -2.33
CA ARG A 500 4.07 4.28 -1.12
C ARG A 500 4.13 5.80 -1.35
N LEU A 501 4.67 6.26 -2.49
CA LEU A 501 4.67 7.68 -2.82
C LEU A 501 3.25 8.16 -3.09
N HIS A 502 2.87 9.22 -2.40
CA HIS A 502 1.63 9.96 -2.59
C HIS A 502 1.92 11.45 -2.70
N ALA A 503 1.45 12.09 -3.76
CA ALA A 503 1.61 13.53 -3.96
C ALA A 503 0.37 14.15 -4.59
N ALA A 504 -0.17 15.16 -3.92
CA ALA A 504 -1.30 15.93 -4.43
C ALA A 504 -0.86 16.89 -5.54
N GLY A 505 -1.71 17.08 -6.54
CA GLY A 505 -1.46 17.95 -7.68
C GLY A 505 -2.70 18.19 -8.51
N GLN A 506 -2.50 18.54 -9.77
CA GLN A 506 -3.58 18.75 -10.72
C GLN A 506 -3.17 18.32 -12.12
N ILE A 507 -4.15 17.90 -12.91
CA ILE A 507 -4.00 17.80 -14.36
C ILE A 507 -3.97 19.23 -14.90
N GLU A 508 -2.80 19.67 -15.38
CA GLU A 508 -2.61 21.01 -15.92
C GLU A 508 -3.10 21.10 -17.36
N SER A 509 -2.81 20.08 -18.16
CA SER A 509 -3.21 20.04 -19.56
C SER A 509 -3.29 18.61 -20.10
N ILE A 510 -4.05 18.46 -21.18
CA ILE A 510 -4.15 17.22 -21.95
C ILE A 510 -3.70 17.51 -23.38
N PRO A 511 -2.41 17.31 -23.72
CA PRO A 511 -1.86 17.62 -25.03
C PRO A 511 -2.53 16.87 -26.18
N ALA A 512 -2.88 15.59 -25.98
CA ALA A 512 -3.47 14.77 -27.03
C ALA A 512 -4.20 13.53 -26.49
N THR A 513 -5.20 13.05 -27.24
CA THR A 513 -5.66 11.65 -27.16
C THR A 513 -4.90 10.82 -28.18
N LEU A 514 -4.62 9.57 -27.80
CA LEU A 514 -3.78 8.66 -28.56
C LEU A 514 -4.55 7.40 -28.94
N ASP A 515 -4.23 6.83 -30.09
CA ASP A 515 -4.68 5.50 -30.46
C ASP A 515 -4.08 4.45 -29.52
N LYS A 516 -4.90 3.48 -29.09
CA LYS A 516 -4.47 2.43 -28.15
C LYS A 516 -3.43 1.50 -28.74
N ALA A 517 -3.55 1.19 -30.02
CA ALA A 517 -2.72 0.19 -30.71
C ALA A 517 -1.44 0.84 -31.25
N THR A 518 -1.57 1.96 -31.98
CA THR A 518 -0.45 2.61 -32.67
C THR A 518 0.25 3.65 -31.83
N GLY A 519 -0.45 4.24 -30.84
CA GLY A 519 0.07 5.36 -30.04
C GLY A 519 0.07 6.70 -30.79
N GLU A 520 -0.50 6.77 -31.99
CA GLU A 520 -0.60 7.99 -32.79
C GLU A 520 -1.61 8.97 -32.22
N VAL A 521 -1.43 10.25 -32.51
CA VAL A 521 -2.32 11.32 -32.04
C VAL A 521 -3.62 11.31 -32.83
N ILE A 522 -4.74 10.98 -32.14
CA ILE A 522 -6.09 11.06 -32.72
C ILE A 522 -6.61 12.50 -32.67
N LYS A 523 -6.48 13.16 -31.52
CA LYS A 523 -7.00 14.52 -31.30
C LYS A 523 -6.03 15.33 -30.45
N LYS A 524 -5.70 16.54 -30.89
CA LYS A 524 -4.86 17.49 -30.14
C LYS A 524 -5.74 18.34 -29.20
N LYS A 525 -5.23 18.59 -27.99
CA LYS A 525 -5.82 19.44 -26.94
C LYS A 525 -7.32 19.15 -26.71
N PRO A 526 -7.73 17.91 -26.42
CA PRO A 526 -9.12 17.61 -26.10
C PRO A 526 -9.51 18.33 -24.80
N LYS A 527 -10.74 18.81 -24.69
CA LYS A 527 -11.28 19.39 -23.45
C LYS A 527 -11.56 18.30 -22.40
N VAL A 528 -12.05 17.16 -22.85
CA VAL A 528 -12.40 15.99 -22.04
C VAL A 528 -11.91 14.74 -22.76
N VAL A 529 -11.39 13.77 -22.00
CA VAL A 529 -11.04 12.43 -22.46
C VAL A 529 -12.06 11.45 -21.91
N GLN A 530 -12.64 10.64 -22.77
CA GLN A 530 -13.64 9.63 -22.40
C GLN A 530 -13.00 8.43 -21.69
N PRO A 531 -13.72 7.78 -20.75
CA PRO A 531 -13.30 6.53 -20.15
C PRO A 531 -12.87 5.49 -21.19
N GLY A 532 -11.85 4.73 -20.87
CA GLY A 532 -11.29 3.73 -21.77
C GLY A 532 -10.40 4.28 -22.88
N SER A 533 -10.24 5.58 -23.06
CA SER A 533 -9.33 6.20 -24.04
C SER A 533 -7.91 6.35 -23.47
N VAL A 534 -6.92 6.42 -24.36
CA VAL A 534 -5.54 6.72 -23.97
C VAL A 534 -5.24 8.18 -24.29
N ALA A 535 -4.63 8.89 -23.36
CA ALA A 535 -4.26 10.28 -23.54
C ALA A 535 -2.85 10.58 -23.03
N ARG A 536 -2.22 11.58 -23.60
CA ARG A 536 -1.07 12.22 -23.02
C ARG A 536 -1.56 13.30 -22.06
N VAL A 537 -1.11 13.24 -20.80
CA VAL A 537 -1.59 14.11 -19.73
C VAL A 537 -0.37 14.74 -19.05
N THR A 538 -0.40 16.05 -18.88
CA THR A 538 0.60 16.78 -18.09
C THR A 538 0.02 17.09 -16.73
N ILE A 539 0.72 16.65 -15.68
CA ILE A 539 0.36 16.90 -14.29
C ILE A 539 1.38 17.80 -13.63
N LYS A 540 0.91 18.67 -12.74
CA LYS A 540 1.73 19.49 -11.87
C LYS A 540 1.43 19.16 -10.42
N LEU A 541 2.46 18.76 -9.68
CA LEU A 541 2.35 18.39 -8.27
C LEU A 541 2.65 19.59 -7.37
N GLY A 542 2.09 19.58 -6.16
CA GLY A 542 2.35 20.60 -5.15
C GLY A 542 3.73 20.51 -4.50
N THR A 543 4.40 19.36 -4.63
CA THR A 543 5.73 19.10 -4.08
C THR A 543 6.61 18.41 -5.13
N LYS A 544 7.92 18.60 -5.00
CA LYS A 544 8.89 17.89 -5.85
C LYS A 544 9.02 16.45 -5.38
N VAL A 545 8.94 15.51 -6.32
CA VAL A 545 9.01 14.06 -6.06
C VAL A 545 10.06 13.38 -6.95
N PRO A 546 10.63 12.25 -6.49
CA PRO A 546 11.62 11.49 -7.26
C PRO A 546 10.91 10.53 -8.21
N LEU A 547 10.76 10.93 -9.45
CA LEU A 547 10.15 10.13 -10.51
C LEU A 547 11.00 10.16 -11.78
N GLU A 548 11.01 9.06 -12.51
CA GLU A 548 11.73 8.93 -13.78
C GLU A 548 10.91 8.30 -14.88
N LYS A 549 11.33 8.56 -16.13
CA LYS A 549 10.69 8.05 -17.33
C LYS A 549 10.53 6.53 -17.31
N GLY A 550 9.38 6.05 -17.77
CA GLY A 550 9.06 4.62 -17.82
C GLY A 550 8.46 4.06 -16.53
N GLN A 551 8.36 4.86 -15.47
CA GLN A 551 7.68 4.44 -14.25
C GLN A 551 6.15 4.49 -14.43
N ARG A 552 5.47 3.57 -13.78
CA ARG A 552 4.01 3.49 -13.74
C ARG A 552 3.48 4.28 -12.58
N VAL A 553 2.44 5.06 -12.84
CA VAL A 553 1.76 5.89 -11.85
C VAL A 553 0.25 5.74 -11.98
N VAL A 554 -0.43 5.96 -10.87
CA VAL A 554 -1.89 5.96 -10.77
C VAL A 554 -2.33 7.35 -10.34
N LEU A 555 -3.37 7.88 -10.99
CA LEU A 555 -4.02 9.14 -10.63
C LEU A 555 -5.37 8.84 -9.99
N ARG A 556 -5.62 9.44 -8.85
CA ARG A 556 -6.90 9.35 -8.13
C ARG A 556 -7.50 10.74 -7.95
N SER A 557 -8.82 10.82 -7.88
CA SER A 557 -9.56 12.06 -7.57
C SER A 557 -10.86 11.69 -6.87
N GLY A 558 -11.22 12.40 -5.81
CA GLY A 558 -12.46 12.14 -5.07
C GLY A 558 -12.59 10.72 -4.49
N GLY A 559 -11.46 10.07 -4.18
CA GLY A 559 -11.45 8.68 -3.68
C GLY A 559 -11.51 7.60 -4.77
N GLU A 560 -11.60 7.97 -6.06
CA GLU A 560 -11.67 7.04 -7.18
C GLU A 560 -10.41 7.06 -8.05
N THR A 561 -10.12 5.94 -8.71
CA THR A 561 -9.00 5.85 -9.65
C THR A 561 -9.44 6.37 -11.01
N VAL A 562 -8.97 7.57 -11.37
CA VAL A 562 -9.38 8.24 -12.63
C VAL A 562 -8.51 7.89 -13.82
N ALA A 563 -7.24 7.59 -13.62
CA ALA A 563 -6.33 7.17 -14.69
C ALA A 563 -5.12 6.41 -14.16
N ALA A 564 -4.45 5.68 -15.02
CA ALA A 564 -3.13 5.13 -14.76
C ALA A 564 -2.29 5.11 -16.04
N GLY A 565 -0.98 5.26 -15.90
CA GLY A 565 -0.11 5.37 -17.07
C GLY A 565 1.38 5.28 -16.79
N LEU A 566 2.13 5.50 -17.86
CA LEU A 566 3.60 5.52 -17.87
C LEU A 566 4.09 6.96 -18.00
N LEU A 567 5.11 7.32 -17.24
CA LEU A 567 5.83 8.57 -17.38
C LEU A 567 6.67 8.57 -18.67
N GLU A 568 6.57 9.66 -19.46
CA GLU A 568 7.28 9.88 -20.73
C GLU A 568 8.57 10.67 -20.61
#